data_45235fedcd93c3e0d91fabb2c36c95e9
#
_entry.id   45235fedcd93c3e0d91fabb2c36c95e9
#
_cell.length_a   1.000
_cell.length_b   1.000
_cell.length_c   1.000
_cell.angle_alpha   90.00
_cell.angle_beta   90.00
_cell.angle_gamma   90.00
#
_symmetry.space_group_name_H-M   'P 1'
#
loop_
_entity.id
_entity.type
_entity.pdbx_description
1 polymer ?
#
loop_
_entity_poly.entity_id
_entity_poly.type
_entity_poly.pdbx_seq_one_letter_code
_entity_poly.pdbx_strand_id
1 'polypeptide(L)'
;MSAHPLLSVVIPVYNEEAGLPALFARLYPALDALRVPYEVIFVNDGSRDRSAALLREQFTARPDVTRVILFNANYGQHLAILAGFERVRSERVVTLDADLQNPPEEIAKLLAAMDAGADYVGGVRRVREDAWWRRSASRLMNRIRERITRIRMTDQGCMLRAYSRDIVDAIVAAREVSTFIPALAFTFAHHPSEVDVLHEERAAGESKYSMYKLIRLNFDLVTGFSLVPLQLFSVAGMIVAIGSVVLYAIVIVERAITGGFLEGVKALWDRDILEFFLIGCIMFGVGLLGEYVGRIYQQVRERPRYVIRAVLERDHDDVELPQRAAEAVRAIR
;
A
#
# COMPACT_ATOMS: atom_id res chain seq x y z
N MET A 1 -6.34 2.29 -37.94
CA MET A 1 -6.61 1.26 -36.89
C MET A 1 -5.61 1.52 -35.78
N SER A 2 -6.02 2.14 -34.68
CA SER A 2 -5.13 2.29 -33.52
C SER A 2 -5.09 0.92 -32.85
N ALA A 3 -3.91 0.30 -32.84
CA ALA A 3 -3.70 -0.97 -32.15
C ALA A 3 -3.98 -0.75 -30.64
N HIS A 4 -4.70 -1.67 -30.01
CA HIS A 4 -4.84 -1.65 -28.55
C HIS A 4 -3.45 -1.61 -27.91
N PRO A 5 -3.21 -0.80 -26.86
CA PRO A 5 -1.91 -0.78 -26.19
C PRO A 5 -1.62 -2.16 -25.60
N LEU A 6 -0.36 -2.59 -25.70
CA LEU A 6 0.14 -3.81 -25.08
C LEU A 6 0.72 -3.54 -23.69
N LEU A 7 1.03 -2.27 -23.40
CA LEU A 7 1.60 -1.82 -22.15
C LEU A 7 0.88 -0.55 -21.67
N SER A 8 0.41 -0.51 -20.42
CA SER A 8 -0.03 0.70 -19.72
C SER A 8 0.96 1.06 -18.63
N VAL A 9 1.42 2.31 -18.62
CA VAL A 9 2.27 2.83 -17.54
C VAL A 9 1.46 3.81 -16.70
N VAL A 10 1.26 3.51 -15.41
CA VAL A 10 0.48 4.32 -14.46
C VAL A 10 1.44 5.10 -13.57
N ILE A 11 1.33 6.42 -13.58
CA ILE A 11 2.22 7.34 -12.86
C ILE A 11 1.39 8.27 -11.97
N PRO A 12 1.40 8.06 -10.64
CA PRO A 12 0.82 9.00 -9.70
C PRO A 12 1.68 10.26 -9.60
N VAL A 13 1.04 11.45 -9.57
CA VAL A 13 1.71 12.75 -9.54
C VAL A 13 1.13 13.60 -8.42
N TYR A 14 1.98 14.11 -7.52
CA TYR A 14 1.59 15.05 -6.48
C TYR A 14 2.66 16.07 -6.18
N ASN A 15 2.49 17.33 -6.63
CA ASN A 15 3.42 18.45 -6.46
C ASN A 15 4.83 18.13 -7.01
N GLU A 16 4.89 17.76 -8.29
CA GLU A 16 6.12 17.34 -9.01
C GLU A 16 6.43 18.30 -10.19
N GLU A 17 6.05 19.58 -10.11
CA GLU A 17 6.27 20.55 -11.19
C GLU A 17 7.73 20.64 -11.64
N ALA A 18 8.68 20.50 -10.71
CA ALA A 18 10.11 20.56 -11.01
C ALA A 18 10.63 19.29 -11.70
N GLY A 19 10.07 18.12 -11.40
CA GLY A 19 10.52 16.81 -11.92
C GLY A 19 9.86 16.40 -13.23
N LEU A 20 8.62 16.82 -13.47
CA LEU A 20 7.83 16.38 -14.62
C LEU A 20 8.51 16.61 -16.00
N PRO A 21 9.15 17.77 -16.29
CA PRO A 21 9.82 17.95 -17.57
C PRO A 21 10.94 16.93 -17.82
N ALA A 22 11.74 16.64 -16.79
CA ALA A 22 12.80 15.64 -16.87
C ALA A 22 12.23 14.22 -17.01
N LEU A 23 11.11 13.92 -16.31
CA LEU A 23 10.41 12.66 -16.46
C LEU A 23 9.93 12.47 -17.91
N PHE A 24 9.27 13.45 -18.50
CA PHE A 24 8.80 13.36 -19.90
C PHE A 24 9.94 13.13 -20.88
N ALA A 25 11.06 13.83 -20.68
CA ALA A 25 12.24 13.71 -21.55
C ALA A 25 12.90 12.32 -21.51
N ARG A 26 12.76 11.56 -20.42
CA ARG A 26 13.32 10.20 -20.29
C ARG A 26 12.27 9.12 -20.55
N LEU A 27 11.05 9.28 -20.06
CA LEU A 27 9.99 8.28 -20.13
C LEU A 27 9.62 7.92 -21.56
N TYR A 28 9.28 8.92 -22.38
CA TYR A 28 8.81 8.63 -23.74
C TYR A 28 9.87 8.00 -24.63
N PRO A 29 11.15 8.46 -24.66
CA PRO A 29 12.18 7.75 -25.40
C PRO A 29 12.41 6.30 -24.93
N ALA A 30 12.35 6.06 -23.60
CA ALA A 30 12.49 4.73 -23.06
C ALA A 30 11.34 3.80 -23.51
N LEU A 31 10.09 4.30 -23.51
CA LEU A 31 8.93 3.53 -23.98
C LEU A 31 8.92 3.36 -25.50
N ASP A 32 9.28 4.39 -26.27
CA ASP A 32 9.40 4.32 -27.74
C ASP A 32 10.46 3.26 -28.16
N ALA A 33 11.54 3.10 -27.37
CA ALA A 33 12.58 2.11 -27.59
C ALA A 33 12.10 0.65 -27.41
N LEU A 34 11.05 0.42 -26.64
CA LEU A 34 10.45 -0.92 -26.47
C LEU A 34 9.77 -1.45 -27.74
N ARG A 35 9.43 -0.55 -28.68
CA ARG A 35 8.77 -0.88 -29.96
C ARG A 35 7.46 -1.65 -29.82
N VAL A 36 6.75 -1.46 -28.70
CA VAL A 36 5.41 -2.00 -28.45
C VAL A 36 4.41 -0.86 -28.35
N PRO A 37 3.16 -1.03 -28.77
CA PRO A 37 2.10 -0.04 -28.52
C PRO A 37 1.91 0.14 -27.01
N TYR A 38 1.94 1.40 -26.54
CA TYR A 38 1.78 1.70 -25.12
C TYR A 38 0.86 2.89 -24.87
N GLU A 39 0.39 3.02 -23.65
CA GLU A 39 -0.24 4.22 -23.10
C GLU A 39 0.43 4.61 -21.78
N VAL A 40 0.42 5.90 -21.48
CA VAL A 40 0.85 6.47 -20.18
C VAL A 40 -0.35 7.15 -19.53
N ILE A 41 -0.67 6.74 -18.33
CA ILE A 41 -1.78 7.28 -17.53
C ILE A 41 -1.19 8.05 -16.35
N PHE A 42 -1.14 9.37 -16.45
CA PHE A 42 -0.79 10.23 -15.32
C PHE A 42 -2.02 10.46 -14.45
N VAL A 43 -1.87 10.24 -13.15
CA VAL A 43 -2.94 10.51 -12.19
C VAL A 43 -2.48 11.63 -11.25
N ASN A 44 -3.00 12.83 -11.47
CA ASN A 44 -2.72 13.97 -10.61
C ASN A 44 -3.56 13.91 -9.34
N ASP A 45 -2.91 13.62 -8.22
CA ASP A 45 -3.51 13.45 -6.90
C ASP A 45 -3.73 14.82 -6.21
N GLY A 46 -4.46 15.72 -6.89
CA GLY A 46 -4.84 17.02 -6.33
C GLY A 46 -3.67 17.95 -6.06
N SER A 47 -2.67 18.01 -6.95
CA SER A 47 -1.53 18.91 -6.83
C SER A 47 -1.96 20.38 -6.72
N ARG A 48 -1.19 21.15 -5.95
CA ARG A 48 -1.42 22.59 -5.70
C ARG A 48 -0.48 23.49 -6.48
N ASP A 49 0.55 22.90 -7.11
CA ASP A 49 1.53 23.54 -7.96
C ASP A 49 1.14 23.46 -9.45
N ARG A 50 2.07 23.73 -10.35
CA ARG A 50 1.83 23.69 -11.81
C ARG A 50 1.78 22.28 -12.40
N SER A 51 1.88 21.19 -11.62
CA SER A 51 1.87 19.82 -12.13
C SER A 51 0.67 19.54 -13.02
N ALA A 52 -0.55 19.99 -12.63
CA ALA A 52 -1.76 19.78 -13.43
C ALA A 52 -1.70 20.51 -14.80
N ALA A 53 -1.07 21.68 -14.86
CA ALA A 53 -0.89 22.41 -16.12
C ALA A 53 0.09 21.70 -17.05
N LEU A 54 1.25 21.28 -16.50
CA LEU A 54 2.27 20.54 -17.25
C LEU A 54 1.73 19.21 -17.82
N LEU A 55 0.90 18.50 -17.06
CA LEU A 55 0.25 17.28 -17.55
C LEU A 55 -0.73 17.55 -18.69
N ARG A 56 -1.46 18.68 -18.68
CA ARG A 56 -2.33 19.10 -19.79
C ARG A 56 -1.53 19.45 -21.03
N GLU A 57 -0.42 20.18 -20.87
CA GLU A 57 0.50 20.52 -21.95
C GLU A 57 1.08 19.22 -22.57
N GLN A 58 1.49 18.26 -21.73
CA GLN A 58 2.01 16.97 -22.20
C GLN A 58 0.95 16.15 -22.93
N PHE A 59 -0.30 16.14 -22.44
CA PHE A 59 -1.42 15.50 -23.15
C PHE A 59 -1.62 16.14 -24.54
N THR A 60 -1.56 17.46 -24.65
CA THR A 60 -1.68 18.16 -25.92
C THR A 60 -0.53 17.83 -26.89
N ALA A 61 0.68 17.64 -26.35
CA ALA A 61 1.88 17.31 -27.15
C ALA A 61 1.85 15.86 -27.66
N ARG A 62 1.31 14.90 -26.90
CA ARG A 62 1.27 13.47 -27.26
C ARG A 62 -0.09 12.82 -26.91
N PRO A 63 -1.20 13.25 -27.55
CA PRO A 63 -2.56 12.82 -27.19
C PRO A 63 -2.82 11.37 -27.54
N ASP A 64 -2.04 10.75 -28.42
CA ASP A 64 -2.24 9.37 -28.87
C ASP A 64 -1.82 8.33 -27.83
N VAL A 65 -0.86 8.68 -26.97
CA VAL A 65 -0.28 7.76 -25.96
C VAL A 65 -0.43 8.27 -24.52
N THR A 66 -0.83 9.52 -24.33
CA THR A 66 -0.94 10.14 -23.00
C THR A 66 -2.38 10.26 -22.57
N ARG A 67 -2.68 9.88 -21.35
CA ARG A 67 -3.96 10.10 -20.68
C ARG A 67 -3.71 10.75 -19.33
N VAL A 68 -4.61 11.62 -18.89
CA VAL A 68 -4.45 12.33 -17.61
C VAL A 68 -5.74 12.28 -16.81
N ILE A 69 -5.64 11.85 -15.56
CA ILE A 69 -6.73 11.85 -14.59
C ILE A 69 -6.41 12.92 -13.56
N LEU A 70 -7.35 13.83 -13.32
CA LEU A 70 -7.19 14.91 -12.36
C LEU A 70 -8.15 14.70 -11.19
N PHE A 71 -7.62 14.54 -9.98
CA PHE A 71 -8.42 14.51 -8.76
C PHE A 71 -8.78 15.92 -8.28
N ASN A 72 -9.87 16.03 -7.51
CA ASN A 72 -10.28 17.29 -6.88
C ASN A 72 -9.50 17.63 -5.61
N ALA A 73 -8.88 16.63 -4.97
CA ALA A 73 -8.09 16.75 -3.73
C ALA A 73 -7.02 15.65 -3.68
N ASN A 74 -6.13 15.72 -2.68
CA ASN A 74 -5.15 14.65 -2.43
C ASN A 74 -5.80 13.49 -1.67
N TYR A 75 -5.74 12.30 -2.25
CA TYR A 75 -6.26 11.04 -1.70
C TYR A 75 -5.15 10.03 -1.41
N GLY A 76 -3.92 10.30 -1.83
CA GLY A 76 -2.75 9.45 -1.64
C GLY A 76 -2.39 8.59 -2.85
N GLN A 77 -1.10 8.28 -2.93
CA GLN A 77 -0.46 7.61 -4.06
C GLN A 77 -1.16 6.32 -4.49
N HIS A 78 -1.54 5.46 -3.54
CA HIS A 78 -2.16 4.18 -3.85
C HIS A 78 -3.56 4.33 -4.47
N LEU A 79 -4.33 5.33 -4.05
CA LEU A 79 -5.62 5.62 -4.67
C LEU A 79 -5.47 6.24 -6.05
N ALA A 80 -4.42 7.03 -6.27
CA ALA A 80 -4.08 7.51 -7.60
C ALA A 80 -3.71 6.37 -8.55
N ILE A 81 -2.89 5.40 -8.10
CA ILE A 81 -2.57 4.20 -8.88
C ILE A 81 -3.84 3.39 -9.17
N LEU A 82 -4.71 3.19 -8.16
CA LEU A 82 -5.96 2.46 -8.34
C LEU A 82 -6.86 3.10 -9.41
N ALA A 83 -6.98 4.44 -9.41
CA ALA A 83 -7.74 5.15 -10.44
C ALA A 83 -7.16 4.98 -11.85
N GLY A 84 -5.82 4.88 -11.94
CA GLY A 84 -5.14 4.49 -13.17
C GLY A 84 -5.49 3.06 -13.58
N PHE A 85 -5.42 2.10 -12.64
CA PHE A 85 -5.75 0.70 -12.86
C PHE A 85 -7.17 0.47 -13.37
N GLU A 86 -8.14 1.21 -12.86
CA GLU A 86 -9.53 1.15 -13.35
C GLU A 86 -9.69 1.56 -14.83
N ARG A 87 -8.65 2.15 -15.42
CA ARG A 87 -8.68 2.72 -16.80
C ARG A 87 -7.61 2.19 -17.74
N VAL A 88 -6.79 1.23 -17.31
CA VAL A 88 -5.81 0.59 -18.19
C VAL A 88 -6.52 -0.21 -19.29
N ARG A 89 -5.91 -0.23 -20.48
CA ARG A 89 -6.44 -0.92 -21.67
C ARG A 89 -5.57 -2.10 -22.13
N SER A 90 -4.44 -2.30 -21.47
CA SER A 90 -3.43 -3.28 -21.87
C SER A 90 -3.43 -4.52 -21.00
N GLU A 91 -2.79 -5.59 -21.49
CA GLU A 91 -2.56 -6.85 -20.76
C GLU A 91 -1.43 -6.73 -19.74
N ARG A 92 -0.50 -5.77 -19.94
CA ARG A 92 0.64 -5.53 -19.05
C ARG A 92 0.56 -4.13 -18.49
N VAL A 93 0.69 -4.00 -17.20
CA VAL A 93 0.59 -2.73 -16.51
C VAL A 93 1.83 -2.51 -15.68
N VAL A 94 2.42 -1.33 -15.77
CA VAL A 94 3.59 -0.93 -14.99
C VAL A 94 3.24 0.30 -14.17
N THR A 95 3.63 0.31 -12.90
CA THR A 95 3.62 1.52 -12.06
C THR A 95 5.00 2.13 -12.00
N LEU A 96 5.09 3.45 -12.00
CA LEU A 96 6.34 4.22 -11.92
C LEU A 96 6.10 5.49 -11.11
N ASP A 97 7.04 5.84 -10.21
CA ASP A 97 7.01 7.13 -9.49
C ASP A 97 7.44 8.28 -10.40
N ALA A 98 6.87 9.47 -10.17
CA ALA A 98 7.16 10.66 -10.97
C ALA A 98 8.51 11.33 -10.67
N ASP A 99 9.22 10.92 -9.60
CA ASP A 99 10.41 11.56 -9.06
C ASP A 99 11.75 11.12 -9.69
N LEU A 100 11.68 10.22 -10.69
CA LEU A 100 12.85 9.65 -11.39
C LEU A 100 13.83 8.86 -10.52
N GLN A 101 13.48 8.53 -9.26
CA GLN A 101 14.33 7.66 -8.45
C GLN A 101 14.46 6.26 -9.06
N ASN A 102 13.46 5.82 -9.79
CA ASN A 102 13.50 4.60 -10.60
C ASN A 102 13.52 5.00 -12.08
N PRO A 103 14.62 4.75 -12.81
CA PRO A 103 14.72 5.10 -14.22
C PRO A 103 13.65 4.39 -15.07
N PRO A 104 12.98 5.10 -16.01
CA PRO A 104 11.99 4.48 -16.91
C PRO A 104 12.59 3.37 -17.79
N GLU A 105 13.88 3.42 -18.06
CA GLU A 105 14.64 2.43 -18.84
C GLU A 105 14.62 1.04 -18.20
N GLU A 106 14.42 0.97 -16.89
CA GLU A 106 14.32 -0.29 -16.15
C GLU A 106 13.01 -1.05 -16.40
N ILE A 107 12.00 -0.42 -17.02
CA ILE A 107 10.74 -1.05 -17.40
C ILE A 107 10.99 -2.29 -18.27
N ALA A 108 11.97 -2.23 -19.16
CA ALA A 108 12.33 -3.35 -20.02
C ALA A 108 12.68 -4.63 -19.24
N LYS A 109 13.33 -4.51 -18.07
CA LYS A 109 13.68 -5.66 -17.22
C LYS A 109 12.44 -6.30 -16.58
N LEU A 110 11.46 -5.49 -16.18
CA LEU A 110 10.22 -5.99 -15.61
C LEU A 110 9.42 -6.75 -16.68
N LEU A 111 9.34 -6.20 -17.89
CA LEU A 111 8.65 -6.85 -19.00
C LEU A 111 9.31 -8.17 -19.39
N ALA A 112 10.65 -8.23 -19.40
CA ALA A 112 11.38 -9.47 -19.65
C ALA A 112 11.07 -10.56 -18.61
N ALA A 113 10.90 -10.19 -17.33
CA ALA A 113 10.47 -11.13 -16.29
C ALA A 113 9.02 -11.59 -16.48
N MET A 114 8.12 -10.71 -16.97
CA MET A 114 6.76 -11.10 -17.34
C MET A 114 6.76 -12.05 -18.55
N ASP A 115 7.63 -11.81 -19.54
CA ASP A 115 7.80 -12.72 -20.69
C ASP A 115 8.31 -14.10 -20.27
N ALA A 116 9.06 -14.18 -19.16
CA ALA A 116 9.50 -15.44 -18.55
C ALA A 116 8.40 -16.15 -17.72
N GLY A 117 7.17 -15.60 -17.66
CA GLY A 117 6.00 -16.22 -17.04
C GLY A 117 5.62 -15.65 -15.67
N ALA A 118 6.24 -14.56 -15.23
CA ALA A 118 5.79 -13.88 -14.01
C ALA A 118 4.49 -13.09 -14.27
N ASP A 119 3.54 -13.15 -13.34
CA ASP A 119 2.29 -12.41 -13.37
C ASP A 119 2.36 -11.10 -12.55
N TYR A 120 3.32 -11.04 -11.62
CA TYR A 120 3.69 -9.85 -10.87
C TYR A 120 5.21 -9.75 -10.73
N VAL A 121 5.77 -8.57 -10.99
CA VAL A 121 7.21 -8.31 -10.88
C VAL A 121 7.46 -7.09 -10.01
N GLY A 122 8.18 -7.27 -8.89
CA GLY A 122 8.63 -6.19 -8.02
C GLY A 122 10.05 -5.73 -8.37
N GLY A 123 10.27 -4.42 -8.47
CA GLY A 123 11.63 -3.87 -8.52
C GLY A 123 12.29 -3.89 -7.13
N VAL A 124 13.55 -4.30 -7.07
CA VAL A 124 14.38 -4.29 -5.85
C VAL A 124 15.56 -3.35 -6.05
N ARG A 125 15.68 -2.35 -5.18
CA ARG A 125 16.78 -1.37 -5.24
C ARG A 125 18.07 -1.97 -4.68
N ARG A 126 19.12 -2.01 -5.50
CA ARG A 126 20.40 -2.66 -5.15
C ARG A 126 21.19 -2.01 -4.04
N VAL A 127 21.02 -0.72 -3.73
CA VAL A 127 21.90 0.01 -2.81
C VAL A 127 21.09 0.66 -1.69
N ARG A 128 21.23 0.09 -0.48
CA ARG A 128 20.96 0.77 0.78
C ARG A 128 22.17 0.62 1.67
N GLU A 129 22.98 1.66 1.79
CA GLU A 129 23.96 1.80 2.85
C GLU A 129 23.27 2.20 4.17
N ASP A 130 22.62 1.24 4.79
CA ASP A 130 22.04 1.43 6.13
C ASP A 130 23.02 0.95 7.21
N ALA A 131 23.10 1.68 8.32
CA ALA A 131 23.88 1.29 9.51
C ALA A 131 23.46 -0.11 10.01
N TRP A 132 24.43 -0.95 10.43
CA TRP A 132 24.25 -2.37 10.77
C TRP A 132 23.15 -2.66 11.79
N TRP A 133 22.95 -1.78 12.78
CA TRP A 133 21.90 -1.92 13.81
C TRP A 133 20.50 -1.68 13.25
N ARG A 134 20.33 -0.72 12.30
CA ARG A 134 19.07 -0.51 11.57
C ARG A 134 18.71 -1.72 10.71
N ARG A 135 19.71 -2.34 10.07
CA ARG A 135 19.52 -3.59 9.30
C ARG A 135 19.03 -4.75 10.17
N SER A 136 19.52 -4.86 11.40
CA SER A 136 19.14 -5.95 12.31
C SER A 136 17.72 -5.78 12.84
N ALA A 137 17.34 -4.56 13.27
CA ALA A 137 15.99 -4.23 13.70
C ALA A 137 14.99 -4.36 12.54
N SER A 138 15.33 -3.85 11.36
CA SER A 138 14.51 -3.98 10.16
C SER A 138 14.32 -5.44 9.73
N ARG A 139 15.38 -6.28 9.80
CA ARG A 139 15.26 -7.72 9.48
C ARG A 139 14.33 -8.46 10.43
N LEU A 140 14.38 -8.16 11.74
CA LEU A 140 13.47 -8.78 12.70
C LEU A 140 12.03 -8.36 12.44
N MET A 141 11.77 -7.06 12.25
CA MET A 141 10.44 -6.53 11.92
C MET A 141 9.89 -7.11 10.61
N ASN A 142 10.75 -7.21 9.58
CA ASN A 142 10.38 -7.82 8.30
C ASN A 142 10.00 -9.29 8.47
N ARG A 143 10.80 -10.09 9.21
CA ARG A 143 10.48 -11.51 9.47
C ARG A 143 9.16 -11.68 10.22
N ILE A 144 8.91 -10.88 11.26
CA ILE A 144 7.65 -10.92 12.01
C ILE A 144 6.49 -10.60 11.08
N ARG A 145 6.60 -9.52 10.31
CA ARG A 145 5.58 -9.11 9.34
C ARG A 145 5.35 -10.18 8.29
N GLU A 146 6.40 -10.70 7.64
CA GLU A 146 6.30 -11.78 6.64
C GLU A 146 5.61 -13.02 7.19
N ARG A 147 5.91 -13.37 8.46
CA ARG A 147 5.29 -14.52 9.11
C ARG A 147 3.81 -14.28 9.42
N ILE A 148 3.45 -13.04 9.76
CA ILE A 148 2.07 -12.65 10.09
C ILE A 148 1.23 -12.45 8.83
N THR A 149 1.76 -11.73 7.83
CA THR A 149 1.02 -11.37 6.60
C THR A 149 1.18 -12.37 5.47
N ARG A 150 2.19 -13.27 5.54
CA ARG A 150 2.62 -14.18 4.47
C ARG A 150 3.11 -13.48 3.20
N ILE A 151 3.34 -12.17 3.26
CA ILE A 151 3.81 -11.35 2.14
C ILE A 151 5.33 -11.27 2.19
N ARG A 152 6.00 -11.91 1.23
CA ARG A 152 7.47 -11.95 1.11
C ARG A 152 7.90 -11.01 -0.01
N MET A 153 8.18 -9.76 0.31
CA MET A 153 8.71 -8.77 -0.62
C MET A 153 10.01 -8.20 -0.07
N THR A 154 11.07 -8.21 -0.88
CA THR A 154 12.38 -7.70 -0.51
C THR A 154 12.39 -6.18 -0.37
N ASP A 155 11.81 -5.45 -1.33
CA ASP A 155 11.66 -4.00 -1.30
C ASP A 155 10.20 -3.57 -1.45
N GLN A 156 9.60 -3.19 -0.33
CA GLN A 156 8.21 -2.72 -0.31
C GLN A 156 8.06 -1.26 -0.73
N GLY A 157 9.14 -0.48 -0.64
CA GLY A 157 9.11 0.94 -0.95
C GLY A 157 9.37 1.26 -2.42
N CYS A 158 9.78 0.29 -3.23
CA CYS A 158 9.93 0.49 -4.67
C CYS A 158 8.57 0.40 -5.35
N MET A 159 8.18 1.43 -6.07
CA MET A 159 6.90 1.46 -6.80
C MET A 159 7.06 1.15 -8.29
N LEU A 160 8.29 0.93 -8.77
CA LEU A 160 8.52 0.38 -10.11
C LEU A 160 8.18 -1.10 -10.11
N ARG A 161 6.98 -1.43 -10.61
CA ARG A 161 6.40 -2.79 -10.57
C ARG A 161 5.61 -3.06 -11.83
N ALA A 162 5.58 -4.33 -12.23
CA ALA A 162 4.75 -4.78 -13.34
C ALA A 162 3.70 -5.79 -12.87
N TYR A 163 2.54 -5.74 -13.52
CA TYR A 163 1.36 -6.53 -13.18
C TYR A 163 0.73 -7.08 -14.45
N SER A 164 0.23 -8.32 -14.39
CA SER A 164 -0.70 -8.81 -15.41
C SER A 164 -2.07 -8.15 -15.27
N ARG A 165 -2.86 -8.17 -16.32
CA ARG A 165 -4.22 -7.63 -16.32
C ARG A 165 -5.09 -8.29 -15.26
N ASP A 166 -5.01 -9.60 -15.10
CA ASP A 166 -5.78 -10.35 -14.12
C ASP A 166 -5.54 -9.87 -12.69
N ILE A 167 -4.28 -9.59 -12.34
CA ILE A 167 -3.92 -9.03 -11.02
C ILE A 167 -4.49 -7.62 -10.85
N VAL A 168 -4.41 -6.79 -11.87
CA VAL A 168 -4.98 -5.43 -11.85
C VAL A 168 -6.49 -5.49 -11.64
N ASP A 169 -7.19 -6.34 -12.38
CA ASP A 169 -8.64 -6.52 -12.26
C ASP A 169 -9.03 -7.06 -10.87
N ALA A 170 -8.24 -8.01 -10.32
CA ALA A 170 -8.44 -8.49 -8.96
C ALA A 170 -8.25 -7.39 -7.90
N ILE A 171 -7.23 -6.53 -8.05
CA ILE A 171 -6.99 -5.39 -7.15
C ILE A 171 -8.16 -4.39 -7.21
N VAL A 172 -8.63 -4.07 -8.41
CA VAL A 172 -9.77 -3.17 -8.61
C VAL A 172 -11.05 -3.74 -7.99
N ALA A 173 -11.29 -5.04 -8.19
CA ALA A 173 -12.47 -5.74 -7.67
C ALA A 173 -12.45 -5.91 -6.15
N ALA A 174 -11.29 -5.99 -5.51
CA ALA A 174 -11.14 -6.26 -4.08
C ALA A 174 -11.80 -5.20 -3.18
N ARG A 175 -11.99 -3.96 -3.66
CA ARG A 175 -12.62 -2.83 -2.93
C ARG A 175 -12.08 -2.63 -1.50
N GLU A 176 -10.84 -3.01 -1.24
CA GLU A 176 -10.23 -2.87 0.08
C GLU A 176 -10.02 -1.41 0.48
N VAL A 177 -10.22 -1.11 1.76
CA VAL A 177 -10.03 0.24 2.32
C VAL A 177 -8.56 0.57 2.48
N SER A 178 -7.76 -0.42 2.89
CA SER A 178 -6.31 -0.28 3.06
C SER A 178 -5.59 -0.71 1.78
N THR A 179 -5.50 0.19 0.83
CA THR A 179 -4.97 -0.09 -0.50
C THR A 179 -3.45 0.03 -0.53
N PHE A 180 -2.72 -0.87 0.11
CA PHE A 180 -1.30 -1.01 -0.18
C PHE A 180 -1.14 -1.94 -1.39
N ILE A 181 -1.17 -1.35 -2.59
CA ILE A 181 -1.20 -2.07 -3.87
C ILE A 181 -0.12 -3.15 -4.00
N PRO A 182 1.17 -2.94 -3.60
CA PRO A 182 2.17 -3.99 -3.69
C PRO A 182 1.82 -5.25 -2.90
N ALA A 183 1.22 -5.11 -1.71
CA ALA A 183 0.84 -6.25 -0.89
C ALA A 183 -0.37 -6.99 -1.47
N LEU A 184 -1.36 -6.27 -1.99
CA LEU A 184 -2.51 -6.87 -2.68
C LEU A 184 -2.06 -7.63 -3.92
N ALA A 185 -1.21 -7.03 -4.75
CA ALA A 185 -0.67 -7.68 -5.94
C ALA A 185 0.06 -8.97 -5.60
N PHE A 186 0.94 -8.94 -4.58
CA PHE A 186 1.65 -10.14 -4.13
C PHE A 186 0.69 -11.23 -3.62
N THR A 187 -0.39 -10.85 -2.97
CA THR A 187 -1.39 -11.80 -2.46
C THR A 187 -2.17 -12.48 -3.58
N PHE A 188 -2.44 -11.76 -4.68
CA PHE A 188 -3.17 -12.29 -5.83
C PHE A 188 -2.27 -12.97 -6.86
N ALA A 189 -0.95 -12.72 -6.81
CA ALA A 189 0.00 -13.29 -7.75
C ALA A 189 0.16 -14.80 -7.59
N HIS A 190 0.19 -15.50 -8.70
CA HIS A 190 0.46 -16.95 -8.79
C HIS A 190 1.96 -17.21 -8.98
N HIS A 191 2.61 -16.36 -9.78
CA HIS A 191 4.04 -16.43 -10.10
C HIS A 191 4.72 -15.08 -9.84
N PRO A 192 4.81 -14.63 -8.55
CA PRO A 192 5.49 -13.39 -8.22
C PRO A 192 7.00 -13.51 -8.45
N SER A 193 7.61 -12.47 -9.02
CA SER A 193 9.05 -12.35 -9.25
C SER A 193 9.58 -11.02 -8.76
N GLU A 194 10.89 -10.93 -8.55
CA GLU A 194 11.58 -9.70 -8.21
C GLU A 194 12.79 -9.52 -9.13
N VAL A 195 13.03 -8.29 -9.58
CA VAL A 195 14.18 -7.93 -10.41
C VAL A 195 14.94 -6.76 -9.80
N ASP A 196 16.27 -6.81 -9.90
CA ASP A 196 17.13 -5.72 -9.46
C ASP A 196 17.01 -4.53 -10.41
N VAL A 197 16.62 -3.38 -9.86
CA VAL A 197 16.48 -2.13 -10.60
C VAL A 197 17.46 -1.08 -10.08
N LEU A 198 17.87 -0.19 -10.98
CA LEU A 198 18.68 0.96 -10.61
C LEU A 198 17.86 1.91 -9.75
N HIS A 199 18.54 2.57 -8.83
CA HIS A 199 17.98 3.62 -7.99
C HIS A 199 18.87 4.83 -8.06
N GLU A 200 18.32 5.94 -8.56
CA GLU A 200 19.01 7.22 -8.67
C GLU A 200 18.62 8.11 -7.48
N GLU A 201 19.48 9.08 -7.16
CA GLU A 201 19.13 10.10 -6.18
C GLU A 201 18.00 10.97 -6.73
N ARG A 202 17.11 11.40 -5.85
CA ARG A 202 15.98 12.25 -6.22
C ARG A 202 16.45 13.52 -6.89
N ALA A 203 15.95 13.83 -8.09
CA ALA A 203 16.32 14.99 -8.85
C ALA A 203 15.94 16.32 -8.17
N ALA A 204 14.92 16.33 -7.29
CA ALA A 204 14.49 17.50 -6.49
C ALA A 204 13.65 17.06 -5.27
N GLY A 205 13.84 17.72 -4.11
CA GLY A 205 13.01 17.59 -2.90
C GLY A 205 13.60 16.73 -1.78
N GLU A 206 13.22 17.02 -0.52
CA GLU A 206 13.67 16.29 0.67
C GLU A 206 12.71 15.15 1.03
N SER A 207 13.27 14.00 1.45
CA SER A 207 12.49 12.88 1.98
C SER A 207 11.97 13.20 3.39
N LYS A 208 10.66 13.39 3.54
CA LYS A 208 9.99 13.71 4.83
C LYS A 208 9.41 12.48 5.52
N TYR A 209 10.08 11.32 5.49
CA TYR A 209 9.60 10.15 6.24
C TYR A 209 10.02 10.21 7.70
N SER A 210 9.08 10.61 8.57
CA SER A 210 9.22 10.52 10.02
C SER A 210 9.18 9.06 10.49
N MET A 211 9.93 8.72 11.57
CA MET A 211 9.88 7.41 12.23
C MET A 211 8.43 7.00 12.59
N TYR A 212 7.61 7.97 13.02
CA TYR A 212 6.19 7.75 13.30
C TYR A 212 5.42 7.22 12.08
N LYS A 213 5.68 7.76 10.89
CA LYS A 213 5.03 7.29 9.64
C LYS A 213 5.40 5.83 9.31
N LEU A 214 6.66 5.44 9.57
CA LEU A 214 7.11 4.07 9.35
C LEU A 214 6.45 3.08 10.32
N ILE A 215 6.34 3.44 11.60
CA ILE A 215 5.65 2.61 12.61
C ILE A 215 4.18 2.46 12.24
N ARG A 216 3.51 3.55 11.90
CA ARG A 216 2.11 3.54 11.49
C ARG A 216 1.89 2.69 10.24
N LEU A 217 2.74 2.83 9.21
CA LEU A 217 2.65 2.02 8.00
C LEU A 217 2.76 0.52 8.30
N ASN A 218 3.71 0.12 9.16
CA ASN A 218 3.84 -1.29 9.56
C ASN A 218 2.62 -1.78 10.36
N PHE A 219 2.07 -0.96 11.24
CA PHE A 219 0.86 -1.28 11.99
C PHE A 219 -0.34 -1.45 11.04
N ASP A 220 -0.52 -0.51 10.11
CA ASP A 220 -1.58 -0.55 9.10
C ASP A 220 -1.47 -1.79 8.20
N LEU A 221 -0.25 -2.18 7.80
CA LEU A 221 -0.02 -3.41 7.04
C LEU A 221 -0.40 -4.66 7.83
N VAL A 222 0.05 -4.76 9.08
CA VAL A 222 -0.22 -5.94 9.91
C VAL A 222 -1.71 -6.07 10.21
N THR A 223 -2.38 -4.99 10.60
CA THR A 223 -3.82 -5.00 10.94
C THR A 223 -4.72 -5.02 9.70
N GLY A 224 -4.23 -4.54 8.56
CA GLY A 224 -4.96 -4.58 7.29
C GLY A 224 -4.99 -5.96 6.63
N PHE A 225 -3.91 -6.74 6.78
CA PHE A 225 -3.76 -8.04 6.10
C PHE A 225 -3.82 -9.24 7.04
N SER A 226 -4.00 -9.05 8.35
CA SER A 226 -3.96 -10.17 9.30
C SER A 226 -4.80 -9.93 10.55
N LEU A 227 -5.49 -10.96 10.99
CA LEU A 227 -6.19 -11.01 12.29
C LEU A 227 -5.28 -11.52 13.42
N VAL A 228 -4.04 -11.89 13.12
CA VAL A 228 -3.10 -12.46 14.11
C VAL A 228 -2.90 -11.56 15.33
N PRO A 229 -2.78 -10.23 15.24
CA PRO A 229 -2.66 -9.38 16.44
C PRO A 229 -3.85 -9.53 17.39
N LEU A 230 -5.07 -9.60 16.86
CA LEU A 230 -6.28 -9.77 17.65
C LEU A 230 -6.36 -11.19 18.26
N GLN A 231 -5.97 -12.23 17.49
CA GLN A 231 -5.92 -13.60 17.96
C GLN A 231 -4.88 -13.78 19.07
N LEU A 232 -3.67 -13.22 18.91
CA LEU A 232 -2.62 -13.26 19.95
C LEU A 232 -3.07 -12.57 21.23
N PHE A 233 -3.76 -11.43 21.10
CA PHE A 233 -4.33 -10.73 22.25
C PHE A 233 -5.39 -11.59 22.95
N SER A 234 -6.28 -12.23 22.21
CA SER A 234 -7.32 -13.12 22.76
C SER A 234 -6.71 -14.34 23.46
N VAL A 235 -5.68 -14.97 22.87
CA VAL A 235 -4.96 -16.08 23.46
C VAL A 235 -4.22 -15.66 24.73
N ALA A 236 -3.56 -14.51 24.71
CA ALA A 236 -2.88 -13.96 25.90
C ALA A 236 -3.88 -13.70 27.05
N GLY A 237 -5.03 -13.08 26.73
CA GLY A 237 -6.11 -12.87 27.70
C GLY A 237 -6.66 -14.18 28.29
N MET A 238 -6.82 -15.20 27.44
CA MET A 238 -7.27 -16.53 27.88
C MET A 238 -6.24 -17.19 28.81
N ILE A 239 -4.94 -17.11 28.49
CA ILE A 239 -3.85 -17.63 29.35
C ILE A 239 -3.86 -16.93 30.71
N VAL A 240 -3.98 -15.60 30.73
CA VAL A 240 -4.06 -14.83 31.97
C VAL A 240 -5.29 -15.23 32.79
N ALA A 241 -6.46 -15.37 32.16
CA ALA A 241 -7.69 -15.76 32.83
C ALA A 241 -7.60 -17.17 33.46
N ILE A 242 -7.13 -18.14 32.69
CA ILE A 242 -6.96 -19.54 33.18
C ILE A 242 -5.89 -19.56 34.28
N GLY A 243 -4.75 -18.88 34.07
CA GLY A 243 -3.67 -18.77 35.06
C GLY A 243 -4.16 -18.15 36.37
N SER A 244 -4.99 -17.13 36.33
CA SER A 244 -5.58 -16.48 37.50
C SER A 244 -6.51 -17.41 38.27
N VAL A 245 -7.34 -18.21 37.56
CA VAL A 245 -8.22 -19.21 38.19
C VAL A 245 -7.41 -20.30 38.88
N VAL A 246 -6.38 -20.83 38.22
CA VAL A 246 -5.49 -21.86 38.77
C VAL A 246 -4.74 -21.31 39.99
N LEU A 247 -4.19 -20.11 39.90
CA LEU A 247 -3.49 -19.48 41.01
C LEU A 247 -4.42 -19.27 42.21
N TYR A 248 -5.63 -18.82 41.93
CA TYR A 248 -6.65 -18.63 42.99
C TYR A 248 -7.03 -19.94 43.66
N ALA A 249 -7.19 -21.03 42.92
CA ALA A 249 -7.45 -22.37 43.45
C ALA A 249 -6.29 -22.86 44.35
N ILE A 250 -5.04 -22.67 43.92
CA ILE A 250 -3.84 -23.00 44.71
C ILE A 250 -3.85 -22.24 46.04
N VAL A 251 -4.10 -20.95 45.99
CA VAL A 251 -4.16 -20.08 47.21
C VAL A 251 -5.25 -20.54 48.16
N ILE A 252 -6.43 -20.93 47.67
CA ILE A 252 -7.52 -21.48 48.52
C ILE A 252 -7.10 -22.77 49.21
N VAL A 253 -6.54 -23.73 48.45
CA VAL A 253 -6.09 -25.01 49.01
C VAL A 253 -5.00 -24.81 50.04
N GLU A 254 -4.03 -23.98 49.78
CA GLU A 254 -2.94 -23.68 50.72
C GLU A 254 -3.43 -23.02 51.97
N ARG A 255 -4.36 -22.04 51.88
CA ARG A 255 -5.00 -21.40 53.04
C ARG A 255 -5.78 -22.36 53.89
N ALA A 256 -6.38 -23.39 53.26
CA ALA A 256 -7.10 -24.44 54.00
C ALA A 256 -6.17 -25.35 54.78
N ILE A 257 -4.91 -25.55 54.30
CA ILE A 257 -3.92 -26.46 54.88
C ILE A 257 -3.03 -25.82 55.93
N THR A 258 -2.51 -24.60 55.66
CA THR A 258 -1.40 -24.00 56.43
C THR A 258 -1.69 -22.73 57.20
N GLY A 259 -2.75 -22.02 56.91
CA GLY A 259 -3.20 -20.82 57.67
C GLY A 259 -2.29 -19.58 57.62
N GLY A 260 -1.08 -19.62 57.04
CA GLY A 260 -0.09 -18.55 57.24
C GLY A 260 0.72 -18.02 56.04
N PHE A 261 0.70 -18.65 54.89
CA PHE A 261 1.59 -18.30 53.76
C PHE A 261 1.28 -16.97 53.06
N LEU A 262 0.10 -16.46 53.20
CA LEU A 262 -0.41 -15.29 52.44
C LEU A 262 0.17 -13.93 52.82
N GLU A 263 0.78 -13.77 53.99
CA GLU A 263 1.41 -12.51 54.34
C GLU A 263 2.69 -12.24 53.53
N GLY A 264 3.43 -13.28 53.19
CA GLY A 264 4.63 -13.19 52.33
C GLY A 264 4.31 -12.88 50.85
N VAL A 265 3.21 -13.38 50.33
CA VAL A 265 2.79 -13.12 48.95
C VAL A 265 2.18 -11.73 48.80
N LYS A 266 1.51 -11.21 49.81
CA LYS A 266 1.01 -9.83 49.81
C LYS A 266 2.09 -8.77 49.71
N ALA A 267 3.27 -9.04 50.26
CA ALA A 267 4.42 -8.14 50.18
C ALA A 267 5.12 -8.12 48.81
N LEU A 268 4.89 -9.12 47.96
CA LEU A 268 5.50 -9.22 46.64
C LEU A 268 4.65 -8.66 45.50
N TRP A 269 3.37 -8.47 45.74
CA TRP A 269 2.45 -7.96 44.70
C TRP A 269 1.69 -6.74 45.24
N ASP A 270 2.15 -5.58 44.81
CA ASP A 270 1.39 -4.36 45.01
C ASP A 270 0.12 -4.50 44.15
N ARG A 271 -1.00 -4.67 44.79
CA ARG A 271 -2.32 -4.92 44.19
C ARG A 271 -2.66 -3.84 43.16
N ASP A 272 -2.29 -2.60 43.42
CA ASP A 272 -2.62 -1.47 42.57
C ASP A 272 -1.82 -1.53 41.26
N ILE A 273 -0.54 -1.94 41.30
CA ILE A 273 0.30 -2.09 40.10
C ILE A 273 -0.28 -3.16 39.18
N LEU A 274 -0.71 -4.31 39.75
CA LEU A 274 -1.32 -5.39 38.96
C LEU A 274 -2.66 -4.96 38.35
N GLU A 275 -3.51 -4.26 39.13
CA GLU A 275 -4.79 -3.74 38.64
C GLU A 275 -4.58 -2.74 37.50
N PHE A 276 -3.66 -1.77 37.62
CA PHE A 276 -3.34 -0.82 36.55
C PHE A 276 -2.75 -1.52 35.30
N PHE A 277 -1.92 -2.55 35.48
CA PHE A 277 -1.40 -3.34 34.37
C PHE A 277 -2.53 -4.06 33.62
N LEU A 278 -3.45 -4.72 34.35
CA LEU A 278 -4.59 -5.42 33.75
C LEU A 278 -5.54 -4.43 33.04
N ILE A 279 -5.81 -3.28 33.64
CA ILE A 279 -6.60 -2.21 32.99
C ILE A 279 -5.90 -1.75 31.71
N GLY A 280 -4.59 -1.53 31.74
CA GLY A 280 -3.79 -1.18 30.56
C GLY A 280 -3.89 -2.22 29.43
N CYS A 281 -3.81 -3.51 29.78
CA CYS A 281 -4.02 -4.61 28.83
C CYS A 281 -5.43 -4.59 28.23
N ILE A 282 -6.47 -4.40 29.06
CA ILE A 282 -7.86 -4.32 28.58
C ILE A 282 -8.02 -3.12 27.63
N MET A 283 -7.52 -1.93 28.01
CA MET A 283 -7.58 -0.73 27.17
C MET A 283 -6.87 -0.94 25.83
N PHE A 284 -5.70 -1.59 25.83
CA PHE A 284 -4.99 -1.94 24.60
C PHE A 284 -5.83 -2.87 23.72
N GLY A 285 -6.46 -3.90 24.30
CA GLY A 285 -7.33 -4.82 23.57
C GLY A 285 -8.56 -4.14 22.97
N VAL A 286 -9.20 -3.26 23.73
CA VAL A 286 -10.33 -2.45 23.24
C VAL A 286 -9.87 -1.50 22.13
N GLY A 287 -8.69 -0.90 22.25
CA GLY A 287 -8.10 -0.08 21.20
C GLY A 287 -7.85 -0.88 19.91
N LEU A 288 -7.27 -2.07 20.04
CA LEU A 288 -7.04 -2.97 18.90
C LEU A 288 -8.37 -3.41 18.27
N LEU A 289 -9.37 -3.79 19.05
CA LEU A 289 -10.71 -4.09 18.56
C LEU A 289 -11.33 -2.89 17.84
N GLY A 290 -11.18 -1.68 18.39
CA GLY A 290 -11.64 -0.44 17.79
C GLY A 290 -11.02 -0.19 16.40
N GLU A 291 -9.74 -0.53 16.20
CA GLU A 291 -9.06 -0.44 14.91
C GLU A 291 -9.74 -1.36 13.86
N TYR A 292 -10.03 -2.62 14.21
CA TYR A 292 -10.73 -3.54 13.29
C TYR A 292 -12.18 -3.11 13.01
N VAL A 293 -12.90 -2.67 14.04
CA VAL A 293 -14.26 -2.14 13.88
C VAL A 293 -14.25 -0.88 13.00
N GLY A 294 -13.26 0.00 13.19
CA GLY A 294 -13.07 1.19 12.36
C GLY A 294 -12.84 0.84 10.89
N ARG A 295 -12.04 -0.18 10.58
CA ARG A 295 -11.82 -0.69 9.21
C ARG A 295 -13.09 -1.25 8.60
N ILE A 296 -13.84 -2.08 9.36
CA ILE A 296 -15.13 -2.61 8.93
C ILE A 296 -16.11 -1.47 8.64
N TYR A 297 -16.20 -0.47 9.53
CA TYR A 297 -17.04 0.69 9.35
C TYR A 297 -16.71 1.48 8.07
N GLN A 298 -15.42 1.68 7.77
CA GLN A 298 -14.98 2.34 6.55
C GLN A 298 -15.37 1.54 5.30
N GLN A 299 -15.27 0.21 5.35
CA GLN A 299 -15.62 -0.68 4.24
C GLN A 299 -17.12 -0.71 3.97
N VAL A 300 -17.94 -0.75 5.02
CA VAL A 300 -19.42 -0.80 4.91
C VAL A 300 -20.00 0.54 4.46
N ARG A 301 -19.30 1.65 4.69
CA ARG A 301 -19.80 3.00 4.41
C ARG A 301 -19.94 3.33 2.91
N GLU A 302 -19.35 2.56 2.01
CA GLU A 302 -19.42 2.71 0.54
C GLU A 302 -19.18 4.14 -0.01
N ARG A 303 -18.40 4.96 0.72
CA ARG A 303 -18.03 6.28 0.20
C ARG A 303 -17.07 6.15 -0.99
N PRO A 304 -17.18 7.04 -2.00
CA PRO A 304 -16.20 7.09 -3.07
C PRO A 304 -14.78 7.22 -2.51
N ARG A 305 -13.86 6.38 -2.97
CA ARG A 305 -12.46 6.38 -2.51
C ARG A 305 -11.73 7.64 -2.92
N TYR A 306 -12.10 8.23 -4.04
CA TYR A 306 -11.59 9.47 -4.62
C TYR A 306 -12.66 10.11 -5.52
N VAL A 307 -12.48 11.38 -5.84
CA VAL A 307 -13.35 12.12 -6.75
C VAL A 307 -12.52 12.65 -7.91
N ILE A 308 -12.88 12.24 -9.12
CA ILE A 308 -12.25 12.71 -10.35
C ILE A 308 -12.88 14.04 -10.75
N ARG A 309 -12.04 15.05 -10.96
CA ARG A 309 -12.41 16.36 -11.47
C ARG A 309 -12.51 16.39 -12.99
N ALA A 310 -11.56 15.74 -13.67
CA ALA A 310 -11.49 15.66 -15.12
C ALA A 310 -10.64 14.48 -15.58
N VAL A 311 -10.96 13.95 -16.76
CA VAL A 311 -10.15 12.98 -17.50
C VAL A 311 -9.83 13.60 -18.85
N LEU A 312 -8.56 13.57 -19.23
CA LEU A 312 -8.08 13.97 -20.54
C LEU A 312 -7.66 12.71 -21.28
N GLU A 313 -8.39 12.36 -22.30
CA GLU A 313 -8.08 11.24 -23.19
C GLU A 313 -8.59 11.58 -24.59
N ARG A 314 -7.95 11.02 -25.60
CA ARG A 314 -8.46 11.13 -26.97
C ARG A 314 -9.65 10.19 -27.09
N ASP A 315 -10.80 10.73 -27.53
CA ASP A 315 -11.97 9.94 -27.83
C ASP A 315 -11.61 8.91 -28.90
N HIS A 316 -11.56 7.65 -28.50
CA HIS A 316 -11.78 6.53 -29.40
C HIS A 316 -13.27 6.25 -29.30
N ASP A 317 -13.99 6.37 -30.41
CA ASP A 317 -15.41 6.06 -30.53
C ASP A 317 -15.75 4.80 -29.72
N ASP A 318 -16.83 4.92 -28.91
CA ASP A 318 -17.50 3.86 -28.14
C ASP A 318 -16.86 3.39 -26.80
N VAL A 319 -16.81 4.27 -25.79
CA VAL A 319 -16.94 3.80 -24.40
C VAL A 319 -17.92 4.72 -23.67
N GLU A 320 -19.15 4.25 -23.52
CA GLU A 320 -20.12 4.82 -22.59
C GLU A 320 -19.54 4.85 -21.17
N LEU A 321 -19.51 6.03 -20.56
CA LEU A 321 -19.24 6.18 -19.13
C LEU A 321 -20.26 5.35 -18.34
N PRO A 322 -19.84 4.58 -17.32
CA PRO A 322 -20.79 3.86 -16.47
C PRO A 322 -21.77 4.86 -15.86
N GLN A 323 -23.03 4.75 -16.20
CA GLN A 323 -24.13 5.65 -15.77
C GLN A 323 -24.21 5.83 -14.24
N ARG A 324 -23.70 4.87 -13.45
CA ARG A 324 -23.63 4.93 -11.99
C ARG A 324 -22.78 6.07 -11.41
N ALA A 325 -21.76 6.55 -12.12
CA ALA A 325 -20.93 7.67 -11.65
C ALA A 325 -21.64 9.03 -11.83
N ALA A 326 -22.46 9.16 -12.87
CA ALA A 326 -23.23 10.38 -13.14
C ALA A 326 -24.41 10.54 -12.17
N GLU A 327 -25.03 9.43 -11.73
CA GLU A 327 -26.15 9.44 -10.78
C GLU A 327 -25.68 9.76 -9.36
N ALA A 328 -24.51 9.27 -8.93
CA ALA A 328 -23.96 9.57 -7.61
C ALA A 328 -23.64 11.07 -7.43
N VAL A 329 -23.20 11.75 -8.49
CA VAL A 329 -22.92 13.21 -8.46
C VAL A 329 -24.22 14.03 -8.45
N ARG A 330 -25.31 13.55 -9.07
CA ARG A 330 -26.62 14.22 -9.05
C ARG A 330 -27.35 14.09 -7.72
N ALA A 331 -27.06 13.04 -6.94
CA ALA A 331 -27.70 12.81 -5.62
C ALA A 331 -27.06 13.63 -4.48
N ILE A 332 -25.97 14.39 -4.73
CA ILE A 332 -25.26 15.22 -3.74
C ILE A 332 -25.54 16.73 -3.98
N ARG A 333 -26.35 17.08 -4.94
CA ARG A 333 -26.89 18.46 -5.10
C ARG A 333 -28.32 18.56 -4.48
#